data_41dbe1c48adf045a86d6b88597f090a8
#
_entry.id   41dbe1c48adf045a86d6b88597f090a8
#
_cell.length_a   1.000
_cell.length_b   1.000
_cell.length_c   1.000
_cell.angle_alpha   90.00
_cell.angle_beta   90.00
_cell.angle_gamma   90.00
#
_symmetry.space_group_name_H-M   'P 1'
#
loop_
_entity.id
_entity.type
_entity.pdbx_description
1 polymer ?
#
loop_
_entity_poly.entity_id
_entity_poly.type
_entity_poly.pdbx_seq_one_letter_code
_entity_poly.pdbx_strand_id
1 'polypeptide(L)'
;MTKHAVRAARMFDGERLVDGGVLVLLDDGWIADVHQGRAEAPEGWPVREEPDGTLLPGLVDAHVHLCADAGPDALGRLAERPETDLDTVIEASLRAHLAAGVTTVRDLGDRRDAVLRWRGREVPDGLPTVVGSGAPVTSVGGHCWSLGGEASGVDGIREAVRRRAAAGTDLVKVMASGGVFTPGTDTTRPQFTDQELIAALTQAHNLDLPVTAHAHALSAVEQALRVGVDGIEHCTCVTAAGAHVPDELADRLAAAGVAVCATLGTDPAVVAPPEVVAMAARAGLSEAALGDGAATLHRAGVRLVAGSDAGLGPAKPHGILPETLIEYVACGIPATAALTAATSVGAQVCGLGQRKGRVRPGFEADLLVVAGDPTRDITVLRRPLAVYRAGEPS
;
A
#
# COMPACT_ATOMS: atom_id res chain seq x y z
N MET A 1 -8.02 5.57 -29.85
CA MET A 1 -8.96 6.33 -29.01
C MET A 1 -10.17 5.45 -28.78
N THR A 2 -10.26 4.86 -27.61
CA THR A 2 -11.37 3.97 -27.23
C THR A 2 -12.36 4.80 -26.40
N LYS A 3 -13.54 5.03 -26.98
CA LYS A 3 -14.65 5.70 -26.31
C LYS A 3 -15.68 4.68 -25.89
N HIS A 4 -15.97 4.61 -24.62
CA HIS A 4 -17.02 3.77 -24.07
C HIS A 4 -17.56 4.33 -22.74
N ALA A 5 -18.61 3.74 -22.24
CA ALA A 5 -19.23 4.14 -20.98
C ALA A 5 -19.47 2.94 -20.06
N VAL A 6 -19.45 3.18 -18.78
CA VAL A 6 -19.84 2.19 -17.76
C VAL A 6 -21.04 2.76 -16.99
N ARG A 7 -22.13 1.99 -16.96
CA ARG A 7 -23.32 2.30 -16.17
C ARG A 7 -23.41 1.36 -14.99
N ALA A 8 -23.59 1.92 -13.79
CA ALA A 8 -23.76 1.14 -12.58
C ALA A 8 -24.90 1.67 -11.71
N ALA A 9 -25.41 0.84 -10.80
CA ALA A 9 -26.45 1.25 -9.85
C ALA A 9 -25.96 2.31 -8.88
N ARG A 10 -24.66 2.25 -8.53
CA ARG A 10 -24.01 3.10 -7.52
C ARG A 10 -22.60 3.44 -7.94
N MET A 11 -22.04 4.44 -7.28
CA MET A 11 -20.62 4.80 -7.40
C MET A 11 -20.06 5.16 -6.01
N PHE A 12 -18.92 4.61 -5.66
CA PHE A 12 -18.10 5.20 -4.61
C PHE A 12 -17.05 6.11 -5.29
N ASP A 13 -17.15 7.43 -5.03
CA ASP A 13 -16.35 8.41 -5.77
C ASP A 13 -14.89 8.54 -5.31
N GLY A 14 -14.51 7.76 -4.29
CA GLY A 14 -13.23 7.79 -3.59
C GLY A 14 -13.33 8.38 -2.17
N GLU A 15 -14.50 8.93 -1.80
CA GLU A 15 -14.79 9.47 -0.47
C GLU A 15 -16.17 9.07 0.06
N ARG A 16 -17.15 8.98 -0.82
CA ARG A 16 -18.55 8.72 -0.46
C ARG A 16 -19.26 7.87 -1.51
N LEU A 17 -20.28 7.16 -1.04
CA LEU A 17 -21.19 6.44 -1.92
C LEU A 17 -22.22 7.41 -2.53
N VAL A 18 -22.45 7.27 -3.83
CA VAL A 18 -23.48 7.97 -4.61
C VAL A 18 -24.47 6.93 -5.13
N ASP A 19 -25.72 7.01 -4.70
CA ASP A 19 -26.83 6.16 -5.12
C ASP A 19 -27.64 6.76 -6.27
N GLY A 20 -28.49 5.94 -6.88
CA GLY A 20 -29.50 6.42 -7.87
C GLY A 20 -29.06 6.30 -9.32
N GLY A 21 -28.05 5.51 -9.57
CA GLY A 21 -27.49 5.27 -10.89
C GLY A 21 -26.40 6.26 -11.27
N VAL A 22 -25.41 5.76 -12.00
CA VAL A 22 -24.28 6.54 -12.52
C VAL A 22 -23.94 6.08 -13.92
N LEU A 23 -23.55 7.02 -14.79
CA LEU A 23 -22.93 6.76 -16.09
C LEU A 23 -21.59 7.47 -16.13
N VAL A 24 -20.50 6.71 -16.29
CA VAL A 24 -19.14 7.23 -16.41
C VAL A 24 -18.70 7.10 -17.86
N LEU A 25 -18.29 8.20 -18.46
CA LEU A 25 -17.80 8.28 -19.83
C LEU A 25 -16.28 8.19 -19.83
N LEU A 26 -15.72 7.24 -20.60
CA LEU A 26 -14.30 6.98 -20.70
C LEU A 26 -13.80 7.32 -22.11
N ASP A 27 -12.78 8.15 -22.20
CA ASP A 27 -12.16 8.55 -23.47
C ASP A 27 -10.64 8.48 -23.34
N ASP A 28 -10.01 7.64 -24.13
CA ASP A 28 -8.55 7.51 -24.27
C ASP A 28 -7.80 7.40 -22.93
N GLY A 29 -8.31 6.54 -22.04
CA GLY A 29 -7.70 6.27 -20.73
C GLY A 29 -8.10 7.22 -19.59
N TRP A 30 -8.97 8.20 -19.86
CA TRP A 30 -9.40 9.20 -18.89
C TRP A 30 -10.91 9.15 -18.65
N ILE A 31 -11.33 9.59 -17.48
CA ILE A 31 -12.74 9.87 -17.19
C ILE A 31 -13.09 11.20 -17.83
N ALA A 32 -13.87 11.14 -18.91
CA ALA A 32 -14.31 12.33 -19.66
C ALA A 32 -15.44 13.06 -18.92
N ASP A 33 -16.42 12.31 -18.39
CA ASP A 33 -17.54 12.88 -17.63
C ASP A 33 -18.18 11.83 -16.71
N VAL A 34 -18.95 12.31 -15.72
CA VAL A 34 -19.68 11.49 -14.75
C VAL A 34 -21.10 12.06 -14.59
N HIS A 35 -22.09 11.28 -14.97
CA HIS A 35 -23.50 11.67 -14.86
C HIS A 35 -24.20 10.85 -13.77
N GLN A 36 -25.00 11.48 -12.95
CA GLN A 36 -25.86 10.84 -11.95
C GLN A 36 -27.28 10.67 -12.49
N GLY A 37 -27.96 9.62 -12.06
CA GLY A 37 -29.32 9.31 -12.48
C GLY A 37 -29.38 8.62 -13.86
N ARG A 38 -30.48 8.83 -14.57
CA ARG A 38 -30.77 8.21 -15.88
C ARG A 38 -30.24 9.07 -17.04
N ALA A 39 -28.91 9.20 -17.12
CA ALA A 39 -28.32 9.84 -18.29
C ALA A 39 -28.14 8.83 -19.43
N GLU A 40 -28.23 9.28 -20.68
CA GLU A 40 -27.91 8.47 -21.86
C GLU A 40 -26.47 8.70 -22.28
N ALA A 41 -25.81 7.63 -22.75
CA ALA A 41 -24.49 7.75 -23.34
C ALA A 41 -24.56 8.52 -24.68
N PRO A 42 -23.52 9.23 -25.08
CA PRO A 42 -23.43 9.84 -26.38
C PRO A 42 -23.62 8.82 -27.50
N GLU A 43 -24.15 9.24 -28.64
CA GLU A 43 -24.34 8.36 -29.80
C GLU A 43 -23.02 7.71 -30.22
N GLY A 44 -23.08 6.38 -30.43
CA GLY A 44 -21.92 5.59 -30.86
C GLY A 44 -20.97 5.17 -29.72
N TRP A 45 -21.26 5.50 -28.46
CA TRP A 45 -20.46 5.01 -27.33
C TRP A 45 -20.99 3.65 -26.83
N PRO A 46 -20.21 2.56 -26.91
CA PRO A 46 -20.59 1.30 -26.27
C PRO A 46 -20.79 1.51 -24.76
N VAL A 47 -21.85 0.93 -24.21
CA VAL A 47 -22.14 0.99 -22.78
C VAL A 47 -22.04 -0.39 -22.16
N ARG A 48 -21.23 -0.55 -21.14
CA ARG A 48 -21.26 -1.71 -20.26
C ARG A 48 -22.24 -1.45 -19.12
N GLU A 49 -23.22 -2.32 -19.00
CA GLU A 49 -24.29 -2.22 -18.00
C GLU A 49 -23.98 -3.11 -16.79
N GLU A 50 -23.99 -2.52 -15.59
CA GLU A 50 -23.81 -3.20 -14.30
C GLU A 50 -24.96 -2.81 -13.35
N PRO A 51 -26.18 -3.34 -13.61
CA PRO A 51 -27.41 -2.85 -13.01
C PRO A 51 -27.49 -3.00 -11.48
N ASP A 52 -26.75 -3.95 -10.92
CA ASP A 52 -26.65 -4.18 -9.47
C ASP A 52 -25.25 -3.84 -8.90
N GLY A 53 -24.35 -3.35 -9.77
CA GLY A 53 -22.97 -3.07 -9.44
C GLY A 53 -22.74 -1.72 -8.75
N THR A 54 -21.62 -1.64 -8.04
CA THR A 54 -21.02 -0.38 -7.60
C THR A 54 -19.71 -0.16 -8.32
N LEU A 55 -19.56 1.00 -8.95
CA LEU A 55 -18.32 1.44 -9.57
C LEU A 55 -17.48 2.22 -8.55
N LEU A 56 -16.19 1.88 -8.46
CA LEU A 56 -15.22 2.52 -7.57
C LEU A 56 -13.99 2.96 -8.37
N PRO A 57 -13.13 3.86 -7.83
CA PRO A 57 -11.76 3.96 -8.30
C PRO A 57 -11.06 2.60 -8.17
N GLY A 58 -10.15 2.28 -9.06
CA GLY A 58 -9.23 1.15 -8.87
C GLY A 58 -8.49 1.27 -7.53
N LEU A 59 -8.31 0.16 -6.84
CA LEU A 59 -7.71 0.14 -5.52
C LEU A 59 -6.22 0.48 -5.59
N VAL A 60 -5.71 1.07 -4.52
CA VAL A 60 -4.30 1.39 -4.28
C VAL A 60 -3.79 0.54 -3.13
N ASP A 61 -2.83 -0.33 -3.40
CA ASP A 61 -2.08 -1.05 -2.36
C ASP A 61 -0.79 -0.29 -2.05
N ALA A 62 -0.78 0.42 -0.93
CA ALA A 62 0.30 1.34 -0.58
C ALA A 62 1.50 0.67 0.11
N HIS A 63 1.53 -0.65 0.21
CA HIS A 63 2.66 -1.40 0.77
C HIS A 63 2.73 -2.81 0.19
N VAL A 64 3.64 -3.03 -0.75
CA VAL A 64 3.90 -4.33 -1.37
C VAL A 64 5.41 -4.56 -1.56
N HIS A 65 5.79 -5.82 -1.87
CA HIS A 65 7.14 -6.24 -2.20
C HIS A 65 7.13 -7.07 -3.49
N LEU A 66 7.10 -6.39 -4.64
CA LEU A 66 6.85 -7.00 -5.96
C LEU A 66 7.89 -8.05 -6.38
N CYS A 67 9.14 -7.94 -5.90
CA CYS A 67 10.20 -8.91 -6.19
C CYS A 67 10.09 -10.20 -5.38
N ALA A 68 9.31 -10.22 -4.30
CA ALA A 68 9.12 -11.39 -3.44
C ALA A 68 7.94 -12.23 -3.97
N ASP A 69 8.03 -13.54 -3.87
CA ASP A 69 7.09 -14.48 -4.51
C ASP A 69 6.00 -15.02 -3.58
N ALA A 70 5.83 -14.41 -2.41
CA ALA A 70 4.89 -14.80 -1.36
C ALA A 70 5.05 -16.27 -0.88
N GLY A 71 6.13 -16.93 -1.19
CA GLY A 71 6.38 -18.30 -0.75
C GLY A 71 6.97 -18.37 0.67
N PRO A 72 7.17 -19.60 1.20
CA PRO A 72 7.91 -19.79 2.45
C PRO A 72 9.30 -19.18 2.35
N ASP A 73 9.74 -18.45 3.39
CA ASP A 73 11.04 -17.73 3.40
C ASP A 73 11.27 -16.84 2.17
N ALA A 74 10.22 -16.08 1.77
CA ALA A 74 10.26 -15.26 0.56
C ALA A 74 11.43 -14.26 0.56
N LEU A 75 11.76 -13.66 1.72
CA LEU A 75 12.86 -12.69 1.84
C LEU A 75 14.23 -13.35 1.70
N GLY A 76 14.45 -14.54 2.30
CA GLY A 76 15.69 -15.30 2.14
C GLY A 76 15.89 -15.75 0.69
N ARG A 77 14.84 -16.30 0.07
CA ARG A 77 14.88 -16.70 -1.34
C ARG A 77 15.07 -15.53 -2.30
N LEU A 78 14.52 -14.37 -1.99
CA LEU A 78 14.74 -13.16 -2.79
C LEU A 78 16.22 -12.77 -2.82
N ALA A 79 16.93 -12.90 -1.70
CA ALA A 79 18.36 -12.60 -1.64
C ALA A 79 19.20 -13.46 -2.60
N GLU A 80 18.79 -14.70 -2.85
CA GLU A 80 19.50 -15.69 -3.68
C GLU A 80 18.97 -15.76 -5.13
N ARG A 81 17.79 -15.21 -5.42
CA ARG A 81 17.14 -15.30 -6.74
C ARG A 81 17.99 -14.64 -7.82
N PRO A 82 18.17 -15.27 -9.00
CA PRO A 82 18.82 -14.64 -10.14
C PRO A 82 18.12 -13.34 -10.56
N GLU A 83 18.88 -12.31 -10.91
CA GLU A 83 18.29 -11.03 -11.34
C GLU A 83 17.45 -11.18 -12.62
N THR A 84 17.80 -12.14 -13.48
CA THR A 84 17.05 -12.45 -14.70
C THR A 84 15.61 -12.91 -14.45
N ASP A 85 15.33 -13.44 -13.26
CA ASP A 85 14.02 -13.99 -12.91
C ASP A 85 13.12 -12.95 -12.24
N LEU A 86 13.68 -11.82 -11.78
CA LEU A 86 12.95 -10.81 -11.03
C LEU A 86 11.86 -10.13 -11.87
N ASP A 87 12.12 -9.86 -13.14
CA ASP A 87 11.14 -9.25 -14.04
C ASP A 87 9.87 -10.11 -14.15
N THR A 88 10.03 -11.43 -14.30
CA THR A 88 8.91 -12.38 -14.35
C THR A 88 8.12 -12.41 -13.03
N VAL A 89 8.81 -12.34 -11.89
CA VAL A 89 8.15 -12.29 -10.57
C VAL A 89 7.38 -10.98 -10.41
N ILE A 90 7.99 -9.84 -10.75
CA ILE A 90 7.34 -8.52 -10.69
C ILE A 90 6.06 -8.49 -11.54
N GLU A 91 6.12 -8.99 -12.78
CA GLU A 91 4.95 -9.01 -13.67
C GLU A 91 3.85 -9.95 -13.14
N ALA A 92 4.20 -11.13 -12.66
CA ALA A 92 3.24 -12.05 -12.05
C ALA A 92 2.57 -11.43 -10.82
N SER A 93 3.35 -10.76 -9.97
CA SER A 93 2.86 -10.03 -8.80
C SER A 93 1.87 -8.93 -9.20
N LEU A 94 2.21 -8.12 -10.20
CA LEU A 94 1.34 -7.05 -10.72
C LEU A 94 0.04 -7.60 -11.31
N ARG A 95 0.09 -8.71 -12.06
CA ARG A 95 -1.13 -9.36 -12.60
C ARG A 95 -2.04 -9.85 -11.48
N ALA A 96 -1.49 -10.40 -10.40
CA ALA A 96 -2.27 -10.82 -9.23
C ALA A 96 -2.93 -9.63 -8.53
N HIS A 97 -2.23 -8.51 -8.38
CA HIS A 97 -2.81 -7.26 -7.86
C HIS A 97 -3.95 -6.75 -8.75
N LEU A 98 -3.74 -6.71 -10.07
CA LEU A 98 -4.75 -6.25 -11.03
C LEU A 98 -6.01 -7.12 -10.97
N ALA A 99 -5.86 -8.45 -10.92
CA ALA A 99 -6.99 -9.38 -10.81
C ALA A 99 -7.83 -9.17 -9.54
N ALA A 100 -7.22 -8.62 -8.47
CA ALA A 100 -7.90 -8.25 -7.23
C ALA A 100 -8.46 -6.81 -7.24
N GLY A 101 -8.45 -6.11 -8.39
CA GLY A 101 -8.95 -4.73 -8.52
C GLY A 101 -7.95 -3.65 -8.12
N VAL A 102 -6.69 -4.01 -7.85
CA VAL A 102 -5.63 -3.06 -7.51
C VAL A 102 -4.98 -2.54 -8.79
N THR A 103 -5.14 -1.26 -9.08
CA THR A 103 -4.60 -0.60 -10.28
C THR A 103 -3.36 0.26 -10.01
N THR A 104 -3.01 0.41 -8.74
CA THR A 104 -1.80 1.12 -8.30
C THR A 104 -1.19 0.41 -7.11
N VAL A 105 0.12 0.22 -7.12
CA VAL A 105 0.88 -0.37 -6.02
C VAL A 105 2.03 0.53 -5.62
N ARG A 106 2.37 0.56 -4.31
CA ARG A 106 3.58 1.19 -3.80
C ARG A 106 4.52 0.12 -3.24
N ASP A 107 5.59 -0.15 -3.99
CA ASP A 107 6.65 -1.07 -3.56
C ASP A 107 7.56 -0.38 -2.53
N LEU A 108 7.63 -0.94 -1.33
CA LEU A 108 8.37 -0.38 -0.20
C LEU A 108 9.62 -1.18 0.17
N GLY A 109 10.14 -1.91 -0.77
CA GLY A 109 11.40 -2.59 -0.59
C GLY A 109 11.62 -3.68 -1.61
N ASP A 110 12.54 -3.43 -2.51
CA ASP A 110 13.00 -4.39 -3.49
C ASP A 110 14.48 -4.75 -3.30
N ARG A 111 14.95 -5.73 -4.07
CA ARG A 111 16.34 -6.12 -4.07
C ARG A 111 17.13 -5.28 -5.05
N ARG A 112 18.00 -4.39 -4.52
CA ARG A 112 18.96 -3.60 -5.33
C ARG A 112 18.29 -2.81 -6.46
N ASP A 113 17.15 -2.20 -6.19
CA ASP A 113 16.39 -1.36 -7.12
C ASP A 113 15.84 -2.11 -8.36
N ALA A 114 15.53 -3.40 -8.22
CA ALA A 114 15.03 -4.21 -9.33
C ALA A 114 13.69 -3.70 -9.88
N VAL A 115 12.77 -3.28 -9.02
CA VAL A 115 11.47 -2.71 -9.43
C VAL A 115 11.67 -1.39 -10.17
N LEU A 116 12.59 -0.53 -9.70
CA LEU A 116 12.90 0.73 -10.37
C LEU A 116 13.50 0.48 -11.76
N ARG A 117 14.43 -0.50 -11.88
CA ARG A 117 15.00 -0.88 -13.17
C ARG A 117 13.96 -1.48 -14.11
N TRP A 118 13.07 -2.36 -13.60
CA TRP A 118 11.96 -2.93 -14.37
C TRP A 118 11.05 -1.83 -14.91
N ARG A 119 10.61 -0.90 -14.04
CA ARG A 119 9.75 0.23 -14.40
C ARG A 119 10.38 1.17 -15.44
N GLY A 120 11.70 1.31 -15.44
CA GLY A 120 12.45 2.15 -16.39
C GLY A 120 12.60 1.56 -17.80
N ARG A 121 12.07 0.35 -18.05
CA ARG A 121 12.06 -0.30 -19.35
C ARG A 121 10.70 -0.12 -20.05
N GLU A 122 10.59 -0.69 -21.24
CA GLU A 122 9.30 -0.84 -21.91
C GLU A 122 8.48 -1.90 -21.14
N VAL A 123 7.49 -1.43 -20.39
CA VAL A 123 6.63 -2.27 -19.54
C VAL A 123 5.38 -2.66 -20.32
N PRO A 124 4.88 -3.90 -20.19
CA PRO A 124 3.62 -4.31 -20.79
C PRO A 124 2.47 -3.38 -20.39
N ASP A 125 1.66 -2.97 -21.39
CA ASP A 125 0.45 -2.20 -21.13
C ASP A 125 -0.54 -2.95 -20.24
N GLY A 126 -1.40 -2.19 -19.56
CA GLY A 126 -2.49 -2.76 -18.77
C GLY A 126 -2.10 -3.21 -17.35
N LEU A 127 -0.82 -3.18 -16.96
CA LEU A 127 -0.40 -3.49 -15.59
C LEU A 127 -0.64 -2.30 -14.62
N PRO A 128 -0.75 -2.55 -13.30
CA PRO A 128 -0.88 -1.50 -12.30
C PRO A 128 0.24 -0.46 -12.38
N THR A 129 -0.09 0.79 -12.06
CA THR A 129 0.93 1.83 -11.85
C THR A 129 1.80 1.46 -10.65
N VAL A 130 3.12 1.56 -10.82
CA VAL A 130 4.09 1.25 -9.76
C VAL A 130 4.73 2.55 -9.25
N VAL A 131 4.61 2.79 -7.95
CA VAL A 131 5.38 3.75 -7.16
C VAL A 131 6.42 2.95 -6.39
N GLY A 132 7.70 3.33 -6.41
CA GLY A 132 8.76 2.48 -5.85
C GLY A 132 9.78 3.21 -5.00
N SER A 133 10.18 2.59 -3.89
CA SER A 133 11.24 3.09 -3.02
C SER A 133 12.63 2.54 -3.36
N GLY A 134 12.71 1.49 -4.18
CA GLY A 134 13.94 0.73 -4.34
C GLY A 134 14.36 0.01 -3.06
N ALA A 135 15.63 -0.34 -2.93
CA ALA A 135 16.12 -1.01 -1.73
C ALA A 135 16.02 -0.10 -0.50
N PRO A 136 15.38 -0.54 0.60
CA PRO A 136 15.14 0.29 1.77
C PRO A 136 16.44 0.62 2.50
N VAL A 137 16.58 1.85 3.01
CA VAL A 137 17.72 2.24 3.83
C VAL A 137 17.62 1.55 5.20
N THR A 138 18.63 0.77 5.55
CA THR A 138 18.69 0.02 6.82
C THR A 138 20.08 0.14 7.46
N SER A 139 20.19 -0.12 8.76
CA SER A 139 21.47 -0.21 9.44
C SER A 139 22.24 -1.46 8.99
N VAL A 140 23.54 -1.49 9.23
CA VAL A 140 24.38 -2.68 8.94
C VAL A 140 23.87 -3.88 9.73
N GLY A 141 23.50 -4.96 9.03
CA GLY A 141 22.84 -6.14 9.61
C GLY A 141 21.41 -5.90 10.13
N GLY A 142 20.81 -4.76 9.80
CA GLY A 142 19.47 -4.38 10.22
C GLY A 142 18.37 -5.08 9.44
N HIS A 143 17.12 -4.73 9.71
CA HIS A 143 15.97 -5.35 9.05
C HIS A 143 16.07 -5.18 7.52
N CYS A 144 15.81 -6.26 6.78
CA CYS A 144 15.91 -6.33 5.31
C CYS A 144 17.31 -5.97 4.74
N TRP A 145 18.38 -6.14 5.49
CA TRP A 145 19.75 -5.87 5.03
C TRP A 145 20.11 -6.58 3.71
N SER A 146 19.58 -7.77 3.51
CA SER A 146 19.81 -8.58 2.30
C SER A 146 19.30 -7.95 1.00
N LEU A 147 18.44 -6.94 1.08
CA LEU A 147 17.96 -6.17 -0.07
C LEU A 147 19.00 -5.17 -0.61
N GLY A 148 20.09 -4.91 0.15
CA GLY A 148 21.24 -4.13 -0.33
C GLY A 148 21.16 -2.62 -0.06
N GLY A 149 20.37 -2.21 0.94
CA GLY A 149 20.25 -0.79 1.33
C GLY A 149 20.99 -0.42 2.61
N GLU A 150 22.01 -1.21 3.05
CA GLU A 150 22.75 -0.96 4.27
C GLU A 150 23.51 0.37 4.24
N ALA A 151 23.41 1.11 5.33
CA ALA A 151 24.13 2.36 5.53
C ALA A 151 24.42 2.60 7.02
N SER A 152 25.47 3.33 7.34
CA SER A 152 25.83 3.70 8.70
C SER A 152 26.43 5.10 8.77
N GLY A 153 26.17 5.75 9.89
CA GLY A 153 26.60 7.14 10.13
C GLY A 153 25.86 8.14 9.24
N VAL A 154 25.88 9.38 9.63
CA VAL A 154 25.15 10.47 8.96
C VAL A 154 25.50 10.59 7.48
N ASP A 155 26.78 10.53 7.13
CA ASP A 155 27.21 10.70 5.73
C ASP A 155 26.88 9.47 4.88
N GLY A 156 27.02 8.24 5.44
CA GLY A 156 26.62 7.00 4.75
C GLY A 156 25.14 6.96 4.44
N ILE A 157 24.30 7.44 5.36
CA ILE A 157 22.85 7.53 5.17
C ILE A 157 22.48 8.58 4.10
N ARG A 158 23.09 9.76 4.14
CA ARG A 158 22.91 10.78 3.09
C ARG A 158 23.26 10.23 1.72
N GLU A 159 24.34 9.47 1.63
CA GLU A 159 24.78 8.87 0.36
C GLU A 159 23.81 7.76 -0.09
N ALA A 160 23.28 6.95 0.83
CA ALA A 160 22.26 5.95 0.51
C ALA A 160 21.01 6.60 -0.08
N VAL A 161 20.53 7.71 0.50
CA VAL A 161 19.38 8.47 -0.02
C VAL A 161 19.68 9.05 -1.41
N ARG A 162 20.87 9.64 -1.62
CA ARG A 162 21.26 10.14 -2.95
C ARG A 162 21.28 9.05 -4.02
N ARG A 163 21.77 7.84 -3.65
CA ARG A 163 21.73 6.70 -4.58
C ARG A 163 20.31 6.28 -4.93
N ARG A 164 19.35 6.29 -3.96
CA ARG A 164 17.93 6.01 -4.25
C ARG A 164 17.36 7.06 -5.23
N ALA A 165 17.59 8.34 -4.95
CA ALA A 165 17.16 9.42 -5.84
C ALA A 165 17.74 9.27 -7.26
N ALA A 166 19.04 8.96 -7.38
CA ALA A 166 19.69 8.72 -8.67
C ALA A 166 19.15 7.48 -9.41
N ALA A 167 18.62 6.50 -8.69
CA ALA A 167 17.96 5.33 -9.27
C ALA A 167 16.51 5.62 -9.72
N GLY A 168 15.98 6.82 -9.48
CA GLY A 168 14.64 7.24 -9.90
C GLY A 168 13.54 6.79 -8.95
N THR A 169 13.83 6.73 -7.65
CA THR A 169 12.81 6.42 -6.63
C THR A 169 11.76 7.53 -6.51
N ASP A 170 10.54 7.17 -6.11
CA ASP A 170 9.45 8.12 -5.83
C ASP A 170 9.40 8.54 -4.35
N LEU A 171 10.05 7.78 -3.48
CA LEU A 171 10.11 8.02 -2.03
C LEU A 171 11.30 7.27 -1.43
N VAL A 172 11.65 7.62 -0.20
CA VAL A 172 12.65 6.89 0.57
C VAL A 172 11.97 6.03 1.62
N LYS A 173 12.25 4.72 1.64
CA LYS A 173 11.89 3.81 2.73
C LYS A 173 13.07 3.65 3.67
N VAL A 174 12.82 3.81 4.98
CA VAL A 174 13.80 3.53 6.03
C VAL A 174 13.29 2.43 6.96
N MET A 175 14.18 1.57 7.43
CA MET A 175 13.89 0.54 8.43
C MET A 175 14.23 1.07 9.82
N ALA A 176 13.26 1.77 10.45
CA ALA A 176 13.51 2.45 11.73
C ALA A 176 13.61 1.49 12.93
N SER A 177 13.05 0.28 12.83
CA SER A 177 13.22 -0.79 13.85
C SER A 177 13.59 -2.12 13.21
N GLY A 178 13.92 -3.12 14.02
CA GLY A 178 13.97 -4.50 13.57
C GLY A 178 12.59 -4.99 13.13
N GLY A 179 12.55 -6.13 12.41
CA GLY A 179 11.33 -6.73 11.89
C GLY A 179 11.33 -8.26 12.00
N VAL A 180 10.14 -8.84 11.99
CA VAL A 180 9.95 -10.28 12.24
C VAL A 180 10.56 -11.19 11.17
N PHE A 181 10.67 -10.72 9.92
CA PHE A 181 11.20 -11.52 8.80
C PHE A 181 12.74 -11.47 8.65
N THR A 182 13.45 -10.76 9.55
CA THR A 182 14.93 -10.75 9.53
C THR A 182 15.45 -11.27 10.87
N PRO A 183 15.89 -12.54 10.93
CA PRO A 183 16.44 -13.12 12.16
C PRO A 183 17.59 -12.29 12.74
N GLY A 184 17.60 -12.13 14.07
CA GLY A 184 18.65 -11.40 14.80
C GLY A 184 18.40 -9.89 14.92
N THR A 185 17.37 -9.34 14.30
CA THR A 185 16.96 -7.94 14.50
C THR A 185 15.99 -7.78 15.66
N ASP A 186 16.01 -6.62 16.35
CA ASP A 186 15.21 -6.34 17.54
C ASP A 186 13.99 -5.49 17.19
N THR A 187 12.80 -6.08 17.28
CA THR A 187 11.51 -5.41 17.01
C THR A 187 11.11 -4.41 18.10
N THR A 188 11.85 -4.33 19.22
CA THR A 188 11.53 -3.47 20.36
C THR A 188 12.39 -2.20 20.44
N ARG A 189 13.33 -2.02 19.51
CA ARG A 189 14.30 -0.92 19.52
C ARG A 189 14.45 -0.24 18.17
N PRO A 190 14.79 1.07 18.14
CA PRO A 190 15.22 1.75 16.93
C PRO A 190 16.52 1.16 16.38
N GLN A 191 16.67 1.18 15.05
CA GLN A 191 17.89 0.80 14.34
C GLN A 191 18.83 1.97 14.05
N PHE A 192 18.31 3.19 14.11
CA PHE A 192 19.05 4.43 13.86
C PHE A 192 19.04 5.35 15.06
N THR A 193 20.07 6.17 15.17
CA THR A 193 20.07 7.33 16.07
C THR A 193 19.17 8.43 15.50
N ASP A 194 18.74 9.38 16.32
CA ASP A 194 17.99 10.55 15.86
C ASP A 194 18.74 11.32 14.76
N GLN A 195 20.07 11.48 14.91
CA GLN A 195 20.90 12.19 13.93
C GLN A 195 20.94 11.49 12.56
N GLU A 196 20.98 10.16 12.54
CA GLU A 196 20.95 9.37 11.32
C GLU A 196 19.58 9.46 10.63
N LEU A 197 18.49 9.35 11.39
CA LEU A 197 17.13 9.43 10.81
C LEU A 197 16.84 10.86 10.32
N ILE A 198 17.27 11.90 11.03
CA ILE A 198 17.22 13.31 10.59
C ILE A 198 18.04 13.48 9.29
N ALA A 199 19.19 12.84 9.18
CA ALA A 199 20.01 12.93 7.96
C ALA A 199 19.32 12.27 6.75
N ALA A 200 18.65 11.13 6.93
CA ALA A 200 17.83 10.49 5.90
C ALA A 200 16.69 11.43 5.45
N LEU A 201 15.91 11.94 6.40
CA LEU A 201 14.78 12.82 6.13
C LEU A 201 15.20 14.11 5.43
N THR A 202 16.17 14.82 6.00
CA THR A 202 16.65 16.10 5.44
C THR A 202 17.20 15.91 4.03
N GLN A 203 17.97 14.83 3.78
CA GLN A 203 18.50 14.55 2.45
C GLN A 203 17.40 14.21 1.46
N ALA A 204 16.38 13.43 1.86
CA ALA A 204 15.25 13.08 1.02
C ALA A 204 14.40 14.31 0.67
N HIS A 205 14.04 15.13 1.67
CA HIS A 205 13.26 16.35 1.46
C HIS A 205 13.98 17.38 0.60
N ASN A 206 15.32 17.49 0.69
CA ASN A 206 16.11 18.33 -0.22
C ASN A 206 16.09 17.87 -1.70
N LEU A 207 15.58 16.66 -1.94
CA LEU A 207 15.40 16.04 -3.25
C LEU A 207 13.92 15.87 -3.61
N ASP A 208 13.02 16.53 -2.87
CA ASP A 208 11.55 16.47 -3.02
C ASP A 208 10.99 15.04 -2.88
N LEU A 209 11.67 14.18 -2.10
CA LEU A 209 11.25 12.80 -1.85
C LEU A 209 10.64 12.66 -0.46
N PRO A 210 9.41 12.15 -0.31
CA PRO A 210 8.85 11.82 0.99
C PRO A 210 9.57 10.61 1.60
N VAL A 211 9.52 10.51 2.94
CA VAL A 211 10.13 9.42 3.71
C VAL A 211 9.06 8.63 4.45
N THR A 212 9.04 7.32 4.27
CA THR A 212 8.23 6.43 5.11
C THR A 212 9.10 5.46 5.91
N ALA A 213 8.73 5.21 7.17
CA ALA A 213 9.50 4.43 8.11
C ALA A 213 8.78 3.11 8.49
N HIS A 214 9.43 1.97 8.27
CA HIS A 214 9.06 0.74 8.94
C HIS A 214 9.31 0.90 10.45
N ALA A 215 8.31 0.75 11.29
CA ALA A 215 8.45 0.87 12.72
C ALA A 215 7.50 -0.07 13.48
N HIS A 216 8.07 -1.09 14.12
CA HIS A 216 7.38 -1.94 15.10
C HIS A 216 7.56 -1.41 16.51
N ALA A 217 8.79 -1.05 16.91
CA ALA A 217 9.06 -0.59 18.27
C ALA A 217 8.30 0.71 18.61
N LEU A 218 7.68 0.79 19.79
CA LEU A 218 7.08 2.03 20.29
C LEU A 218 8.08 3.19 20.21
N SER A 219 9.31 2.97 20.69
CA SER A 219 10.37 3.98 20.66
C SER A 219 10.80 4.39 19.25
N ALA A 220 10.68 3.51 18.25
CA ALA A 220 10.95 3.83 16.85
C ALA A 220 9.81 4.65 16.21
N VAL A 221 8.54 4.33 16.56
CA VAL A 221 7.38 5.14 16.14
C VAL A 221 7.46 6.55 16.73
N GLU A 222 7.78 6.68 18.03
CA GLU A 222 8.00 7.98 18.67
C GLU A 222 9.18 8.75 18.06
N GLN A 223 10.27 8.04 17.72
CA GLN A 223 11.42 8.63 17.03
C GLN A 223 11.02 9.13 15.63
N ALA A 224 10.34 8.31 14.83
CA ALA A 224 9.87 8.67 13.50
C ALA A 224 8.95 9.90 13.53
N LEU A 225 7.99 9.93 14.47
CA LEU A 225 7.11 11.08 14.68
C LEU A 225 7.89 12.34 15.09
N ARG A 226 8.83 12.22 16.04
CA ARG A 226 9.65 13.35 16.53
C ARG A 226 10.53 13.94 15.44
N VAL A 227 11.08 13.10 14.57
CA VAL A 227 11.92 13.52 13.45
C VAL A 227 11.07 14.12 12.32
N GLY A 228 9.80 13.72 12.18
CA GLY A 228 8.86 14.28 11.23
C GLY A 228 8.80 13.54 9.90
N VAL A 229 8.85 12.20 9.91
CA VAL A 229 8.65 11.40 8.70
C VAL A 229 7.25 11.60 8.11
N ASP A 230 7.09 11.42 6.80
CA ASP A 230 5.83 11.63 6.10
C ASP A 230 4.86 10.44 6.27
N GLY A 231 5.41 9.24 6.51
CA GLY A 231 4.62 8.03 6.70
C GLY A 231 5.27 7.03 7.67
N ILE A 232 4.44 6.17 8.26
CA ILE A 232 4.87 5.06 9.12
C ILE A 232 4.15 3.79 8.68
N GLU A 233 4.93 2.74 8.46
CA GLU A 233 4.45 1.40 8.12
C GLU A 233 4.36 0.54 9.39
N HIS A 234 3.34 -0.29 9.49
CA HIS A 234 2.97 -1.16 10.61
C HIS A 234 2.49 -0.38 11.85
N CYS A 235 3.30 0.48 12.43
CA CYS A 235 2.98 1.29 13.61
C CYS A 235 2.45 0.46 14.80
N THR A 236 3.00 -0.73 15.02
CA THR A 236 2.49 -1.69 16.00
C THR A 236 2.82 -1.36 17.45
N CYS A 237 3.75 -0.43 17.68
CA CYS A 237 4.14 0.06 19.01
C CYS A 237 4.53 -1.05 19.99
N VAL A 238 5.37 -2.00 19.51
CA VAL A 238 5.85 -3.15 20.30
C VAL A 238 6.76 -2.69 21.43
N THR A 239 6.52 -3.25 22.61
CA THR A 239 7.36 -3.15 23.81
C THR A 239 7.60 -4.54 24.40
N ALA A 240 8.34 -4.64 25.50
CA ALA A 240 8.47 -5.90 26.25
C ALA A 240 7.12 -6.43 26.80
N ALA A 241 6.10 -5.57 26.91
CA ALA A 241 4.76 -5.94 27.36
C ALA A 241 3.83 -6.39 26.21
N GLY A 242 4.28 -6.31 24.97
CA GLY A 242 3.52 -6.62 23.77
C GLY A 242 3.27 -5.40 22.88
N ALA A 243 2.41 -5.57 21.87
CA ALA A 243 2.02 -4.53 20.93
C ALA A 243 0.80 -3.75 21.45
N HIS A 244 0.91 -2.44 21.53
CA HIS A 244 -0.17 -1.55 21.92
C HIS A 244 0.10 -0.13 21.44
N VAL A 245 -0.84 0.48 20.73
CA VAL A 245 -0.78 1.89 20.33
C VAL A 245 -1.36 2.77 21.43
N PRO A 246 -0.56 3.60 22.13
CA PRO A 246 -1.07 4.52 23.14
C PRO A 246 -1.97 5.59 22.52
N ASP A 247 -3.11 5.91 23.16
CA ASP A 247 -4.05 6.93 22.67
C ASP A 247 -3.35 8.31 22.48
N GLU A 248 -2.52 8.73 23.44
CA GLU A 248 -1.76 9.99 23.34
C GLU A 248 -0.79 10.02 22.14
N LEU A 249 -0.21 8.87 21.79
CA LEU A 249 0.64 8.78 20.59
C LEU A 249 -0.20 8.85 19.31
N ALA A 250 -1.35 8.19 19.28
CA ALA A 250 -2.28 8.26 18.17
C ALA A 250 -2.76 9.70 17.92
N ASP A 251 -3.11 10.44 18.98
CA ASP A 251 -3.48 11.87 18.89
C ASP A 251 -2.33 12.72 18.32
N ARG A 252 -1.09 12.47 18.73
CA ARG A 252 0.09 13.18 18.21
C ARG A 252 0.37 12.85 16.76
N LEU A 253 0.19 11.58 16.32
CA LEU A 253 0.30 11.17 14.93
C LEU A 253 -0.75 11.86 14.06
N ALA A 254 -2.00 11.92 14.55
CA ALA A 254 -3.08 12.62 13.87
C ALA A 254 -2.79 14.11 13.72
N ALA A 255 -2.38 14.79 14.81
CA ALA A 255 -2.04 16.20 14.81
C ALA A 255 -0.86 16.54 13.89
N ALA A 256 0.11 15.63 13.74
CA ALA A 256 1.24 15.78 12.83
C ALA A 256 0.89 15.48 11.36
N GLY A 257 -0.28 14.91 11.06
CA GLY A 257 -0.71 14.56 9.71
C GLY A 257 0.07 13.39 9.09
N VAL A 258 0.77 12.61 9.90
CA VAL A 258 1.54 11.44 9.43
C VAL A 258 0.58 10.39 8.86
N ALA A 259 0.91 9.86 7.68
CA ALA A 259 0.17 8.74 7.10
C ALA A 259 0.61 7.42 7.75
N VAL A 260 -0.34 6.57 8.15
CA VAL A 260 -0.03 5.27 8.75
C VAL A 260 -0.64 4.15 7.94
N CYS A 261 0.18 3.17 7.56
CA CYS A 261 -0.21 1.93 6.92
C CYS A 261 -0.09 0.77 7.92
N ALA A 262 -1.21 0.29 8.46
CA ALA A 262 -1.21 -0.74 9.50
C ALA A 262 -0.91 -2.16 8.96
N THR A 263 -0.88 -2.36 7.66
CA THR A 263 -0.55 -3.62 6.96
C THR A 263 -1.32 -4.86 7.46
N LEU A 264 -2.59 -4.69 7.78
CA LEU A 264 -3.47 -5.79 8.18
C LEU A 264 -3.81 -6.70 6.99
N GLY A 265 -4.53 -7.76 7.26
CA GLY A 265 -5.04 -8.70 6.25
C GLY A 265 -4.07 -9.84 5.96
N THR A 266 -4.58 -11.06 6.14
CA THR A 266 -3.91 -12.30 5.79
C THR A 266 -4.88 -13.19 5.02
N ASP A 267 -4.37 -14.10 4.22
CA ASP A 267 -5.20 -15.12 3.56
C ASP A 267 -5.80 -16.06 4.60
N PRO A 268 -7.13 -16.05 4.80
CA PRO A 268 -7.80 -16.88 5.80
C PRO A 268 -7.69 -18.39 5.51
N ALA A 269 -7.31 -18.79 4.30
CA ALA A 269 -7.10 -20.19 3.94
C ALA A 269 -5.69 -20.69 4.33
N VAL A 270 -4.78 -19.79 4.69
CA VAL A 270 -3.39 -20.13 5.03
C VAL A 270 -3.24 -20.23 6.55
N VAL A 271 -2.88 -21.41 7.03
CA VAL A 271 -2.46 -21.59 8.42
C VAL A 271 -1.00 -21.21 8.55
N ALA A 272 -0.72 -20.21 9.38
CA ALA A 272 0.66 -19.75 9.61
C ALA A 272 1.50 -20.88 10.23
N PRO A 273 2.74 -21.11 9.77
CA PRO A 273 3.65 -22.08 10.36
C PRO A 273 3.85 -21.82 11.86
N PRO A 274 3.99 -22.87 12.70
CA PRO A 274 4.13 -22.72 14.16
C PRO A 274 5.29 -21.80 14.58
N GLU A 275 6.40 -21.79 13.81
CA GLU A 275 7.54 -20.90 14.03
C GLU A 275 7.19 -19.42 13.79
N VAL A 276 6.36 -19.11 12.78
CA VAL A 276 5.89 -17.76 12.50
C VAL A 276 4.94 -17.31 13.60
N VAL A 277 4.01 -18.18 14.03
CA VAL A 277 3.10 -17.92 15.15
C VAL A 277 3.90 -17.65 16.44
N ALA A 278 4.90 -18.49 16.72
CA ALA A 278 5.73 -18.33 17.92
C ALA A 278 6.60 -17.06 17.86
N MET A 279 7.04 -16.65 16.68
CA MET A 279 7.80 -15.41 16.47
C MET A 279 6.90 -14.18 16.65
N ALA A 280 5.72 -14.16 16.05
CA ALA A 280 4.74 -13.10 16.22
C ALA A 280 4.31 -12.97 17.69
N ALA A 281 4.03 -14.11 18.35
CA ALA A 281 3.66 -14.12 19.77
C ALA A 281 4.77 -13.57 20.68
N ARG A 282 6.04 -13.87 20.41
CA ARG A 282 7.19 -13.29 21.16
C ARG A 282 7.29 -11.78 20.98
N ALA A 283 6.92 -11.26 19.81
CA ALA A 283 6.85 -9.84 19.53
C ALA A 283 5.55 -9.19 20.04
N GLY A 284 4.62 -9.97 20.63
CA GLY A 284 3.30 -9.49 21.05
C GLY A 284 2.38 -9.12 19.90
N LEU A 285 2.67 -9.61 18.70
CA LEU A 285 1.90 -9.35 17.48
C LEU A 285 0.80 -10.42 17.34
N SER A 286 -0.35 -10.19 17.94
CA SER A 286 -1.57 -10.96 17.65
C SER A 286 -2.49 -10.21 16.69
N GLU A 287 -3.33 -10.90 15.94
CA GLU A 287 -4.33 -10.27 15.08
C GLU A 287 -5.20 -9.27 15.86
N ALA A 288 -5.63 -9.65 17.08
CA ALA A 288 -6.38 -8.74 17.94
C ALA A 288 -5.60 -7.46 18.29
N ALA A 289 -4.32 -7.55 18.70
CA ALA A 289 -3.52 -6.38 19.04
C ALA A 289 -3.26 -5.48 17.81
N LEU A 290 -3.07 -6.07 16.63
CA LEU A 290 -2.92 -5.33 15.38
C LEU A 290 -4.21 -4.60 14.99
N GLY A 291 -5.35 -5.27 15.07
CA GLY A 291 -6.68 -4.71 14.80
C GLY A 291 -7.03 -3.58 15.79
N ASP A 292 -6.80 -3.79 17.10
CA ASP A 292 -6.99 -2.77 18.14
C ASP A 292 -6.13 -1.53 17.89
N GLY A 293 -4.89 -1.72 17.47
CA GLY A 293 -3.98 -0.64 17.10
C GLY A 293 -4.53 0.19 15.92
N ALA A 294 -4.95 -0.47 14.84
CA ALA A 294 -5.54 0.19 13.68
C ALA A 294 -6.83 0.96 14.04
N ALA A 295 -7.70 0.35 14.86
CA ALA A 295 -8.92 1.00 15.36
C ALA A 295 -8.60 2.22 16.24
N THR A 296 -7.57 2.15 17.10
CA THR A 296 -7.10 3.29 17.92
C THR A 296 -6.61 4.43 17.04
N LEU A 297 -5.76 4.15 16.05
CA LEU A 297 -5.28 5.15 15.08
C LEU A 297 -6.45 5.81 14.32
N HIS A 298 -7.43 5.00 13.88
CA HIS A 298 -8.61 5.53 13.20
C HIS A 298 -9.45 6.46 14.10
N ARG A 299 -9.72 6.05 15.35
CA ARG A 299 -10.50 6.87 16.31
C ARG A 299 -9.83 8.21 16.63
N ALA A 300 -8.51 8.25 16.69
CA ALA A 300 -7.73 9.47 16.85
C ALA A 300 -7.72 10.38 15.59
N GLY A 301 -8.23 9.91 14.45
CA GLY A 301 -8.23 10.67 13.20
C GLY A 301 -6.91 10.61 12.44
N VAL A 302 -6.06 9.62 12.72
CA VAL A 302 -4.84 9.39 11.93
C VAL A 302 -5.21 9.08 10.48
N ARG A 303 -4.46 9.63 9.54
CA ARG A 303 -4.62 9.36 8.10
C ARG A 303 -4.17 7.94 7.78
N LEU A 304 -5.11 6.98 7.91
CA LEU A 304 -4.86 5.59 7.54
C LEU A 304 -4.79 5.43 6.02
N VAL A 305 -3.82 4.68 5.56
CA VAL A 305 -3.69 4.22 4.17
C VAL A 305 -3.71 2.69 4.14
N ALA A 306 -4.37 2.12 3.15
CA ALA A 306 -4.42 0.68 2.99
C ALA A 306 -3.17 0.17 2.27
N GLY A 307 -2.56 -0.86 2.83
CA GLY A 307 -1.44 -1.59 2.25
C GLY A 307 -1.35 -2.96 2.87
N SER A 308 -1.06 -3.95 2.04
CA SER A 308 -1.19 -5.36 2.42
C SER A 308 0.09 -6.00 2.95
N ASP A 309 1.25 -5.42 2.65
CA ASP A 309 2.57 -6.03 2.86
C ASP A 309 2.73 -7.35 2.06
N ALA A 310 2.11 -7.40 0.87
CA ALA A 310 2.10 -8.57 0.01
C ALA A 310 3.50 -8.93 -0.50
N GLY A 311 3.73 -10.24 -0.64
CA GLY A 311 4.97 -10.81 -1.15
C GLY A 311 5.83 -11.51 -0.11
N LEU A 312 5.70 -11.18 1.18
CA LEU A 312 6.64 -11.63 2.23
C LEU A 312 6.30 -13.00 2.85
N GLY A 313 5.28 -13.69 2.39
CA GLY A 313 4.98 -15.04 2.84
C GLY A 313 3.64 -15.57 2.35
N PRO A 314 3.35 -16.86 2.53
CA PRO A 314 2.14 -17.50 2.03
C PRO A 314 0.84 -16.86 2.51
N ALA A 315 0.83 -16.31 3.72
CA ALA A 315 -0.33 -15.60 4.27
C ALA A 315 -0.51 -14.17 3.70
N LYS A 316 0.46 -13.69 2.93
CA LYS A 316 0.48 -12.35 2.30
C LYS A 316 0.71 -12.46 0.78
N PRO A 317 -0.13 -13.22 0.02
CA PRO A 317 0.01 -13.33 -1.42
C PRO A 317 -0.26 -11.99 -2.10
N HIS A 318 0.27 -11.81 -3.31
CA HIS A 318 -0.06 -10.65 -4.12
C HIS A 318 -1.55 -10.64 -4.46
N GLY A 319 -2.17 -9.45 -4.42
CA GLY A 319 -3.62 -9.29 -4.60
C GLY A 319 -4.45 -9.46 -3.32
N ILE A 320 -3.84 -9.55 -2.15
CA ILE A 320 -4.52 -9.75 -0.85
C ILE A 320 -5.20 -8.48 -0.30
N LEU A 321 -5.05 -7.31 -0.90
CA LEU A 321 -5.59 -6.04 -0.38
C LEU A 321 -7.08 -6.08 0.02
N PRO A 322 -8.00 -6.80 -0.66
CA PRO A 322 -9.37 -6.96 -0.18
C PRO A 322 -9.47 -7.49 1.25
N GLU A 323 -8.60 -8.42 1.66
CA GLU A 323 -8.58 -8.94 3.04
C GLU A 323 -8.13 -7.86 4.04
N THR A 324 -7.18 -6.98 3.65
CA THR A 324 -6.81 -5.82 4.48
C THR A 324 -8.02 -4.94 4.79
N LEU A 325 -8.87 -4.67 3.78
CA LEU A 325 -10.07 -3.83 3.96
C LEU A 325 -11.15 -4.55 4.78
N ILE A 326 -11.30 -5.85 4.58
CA ILE A 326 -12.22 -6.67 5.38
C ILE A 326 -11.80 -6.66 6.85
N GLU A 327 -10.50 -6.79 7.13
CA GLU A 327 -9.99 -6.76 8.49
C GLU A 327 -10.09 -5.36 9.12
N TYR A 328 -9.90 -4.28 8.35
CA TYR A 328 -10.20 -2.92 8.81
C TYR A 328 -11.64 -2.81 9.30
N VAL A 329 -12.60 -3.34 8.54
CA VAL A 329 -14.01 -3.31 8.93
C VAL A 329 -14.27 -4.23 10.14
N ALA A 330 -13.65 -5.40 10.21
CA ALA A 330 -13.78 -6.32 11.33
C ALA A 330 -13.28 -5.75 12.66
N CYS A 331 -12.24 -4.90 12.64
CA CYS A 331 -11.78 -4.20 13.84
C CYS A 331 -12.49 -2.86 14.11
N GLY A 332 -13.59 -2.56 13.40
CA GLY A 332 -14.49 -1.45 13.69
C GLY A 332 -14.23 -0.16 12.91
N ILE A 333 -13.35 -0.18 11.91
CA ILE A 333 -13.18 0.94 10.98
C ILE A 333 -14.36 0.93 9.99
N PRO A 334 -15.09 2.05 9.79
CA PRO A 334 -16.20 2.09 8.84
C PRO A 334 -15.78 1.69 7.42
N ALA A 335 -16.62 0.93 6.72
CA ALA A 335 -16.31 0.49 5.36
C ALA A 335 -15.99 1.63 4.39
N THR A 336 -16.65 2.78 4.54
CA THR A 336 -16.34 4.00 3.77
C THR A 336 -14.93 4.50 4.04
N ALA A 337 -14.46 4.46 5.30
CA ALA A 337 -13.10 4.87 5.66
C ALA A 337 -12.06 3.86 5.13
N ALA A 338 -12.35 2.56 5.20
CA ALA A 338 -11.51 1.51 4.62
C ALA A 338 -11.38 1.68 3.08
N LEU A 339 -12.48 1.93 2.38
CA LEU A 339 -12.48 2.21 0.94
C LEU A 339 -11.70 3.49 0.60
N THR A 340 -11.87 4.55 1.39
CA THR A 340 -11.13 5.80 1.22
C THR A 340 -9.63 5.60 1.40
N ALA A 341 -9.22 4.79 2.39
CA ALA A 341 -7.81 4.43 2.63
C ALA A 341 -7.18 3.70 1.44
N ALA A 342 -7.95 2.89 0.71
CA ALA A 342 -7.50 2.14 -0.47
C ALA A 342 -7.75 2.86 -1.80
N THR A 343 -8.26 4.08 -1.81
CA THR A 343 -8.58 4.85 -3.01
C THR A 343 -7.98 6.25 -2.94
N SER A 344 -8.74 7.26 -2.55
CA SER A 344 -8.29 8.65 -2.60
C SER A 344 -7.12 8.95 -1.64
N VAL A 345 -7.11 8.40 -0.43
CA VAL A 345 -5.99 8.56 0.52
C VAL A 345 -4.76 7.78 0.04
N GLY A 346 -4.96 6.53 -0.41
CA GLY A 346 -3.86 5.73 -1.00
C GLY A 346 -3.19 6.45 -2.16
N ALA A 347 -3.98 6.99 -3.10
CA ALA A 347 -3.47 7.75 -4.22
C ALA A 347 -2.72 9.02 -3.79
N GLN A 348 -3.23 9.75 -2.79
CA GLN A 348 -2.55 10.94 -2.25
C GLN A 348 -1.18 10.58 -1.64
N VAL A 349 -1.12 9.53 -0.83
CA VAL A 349 0.14 9.08 -0.19
C VAL A 349 1.14 8.57 -1.22
N CYS A 350 0.67 8.02 -2.34
CA CYS A 350 1.49 7.64 -3.47
C CYS A 350 1.90 8.81 -4.39
N GLY A 351 1.55 10.07 -4.07
CA GLY A 351 1.84 11.23 -4.91
C GLY A 351 0.95 11.34 -6.17
N LEU A 352 -0.10 10.52 -6.28
CA LEU A 352 -0.96 10.41 -7.47
C LEU A 352 -2.38 11.01 -7.27
N GLY A 353 -2.63 11.66 -6.15
CA GLY A 353 -3.96 12.12 -5.74
C GLY A 353 -4.62 13.16 -6.65
N GLN A 354 -3.87 13.76 -7.59
CA GLN A 354 -4.40 14.70 -8.59
C GLN A 354 -4.91 13.99 -9.85
N ARG A 355 -4.64 12.70 -10.01
CA ARG A 355 -4.99 11.95 -11.24
C ARG A 355 -5.58 10.57 -10.98
N LYS A 356 -5.47 10.01 -9.76
CA LYS A 356 -5.96 8.68 -9.39
C LYS A 356 -6.72 8.70 -8.06
N GLY A 357 -7.42 7.60 -7.77
CA GLY A 357 -8.13 7.37 -6.51
C GLY A 357 -9.50 8.03 -6.40
N ARG A 358 -10.00 8.61 -7.49
CA ARG A 358 -11.35 9.23 -7.56
C ARG A 358 -12.04 8.93 -8.88
N VAL A 359 -13.37 8.80 -8.83
CA VAL A 359 -14.20 8.75 -10.04
C VAL A 359 -14.73 10.18 -10.31
N ARG A 360 -13.99 10.94 -11.12
CA ARG A 360 -14.36 12.29 -11.51
C ARG A 360 -13.72 12.69 -12.84
N PRO A 361 -14.30 13.63 -13.60
CA PRO A 361 -13.71 14.10 -14.85
C PRO A 361 -12.27 14.57 -14.68
N GLY A 362 -11.41 14.21 -15.66
CA GLY A 362 -9.98 14.54 -15.68
C GLY A 362 -9.09 13.61 -14.86
N PHE A 363 -9.64 12.56 -14.24
CA PHE A 363 -8.88 11.50 -13.60
C PHE A 363 -8.64 10.33 -14.56
N GLU A 364 -7.58 9.56 -14.32
CA GLU A 364 -7.33 8.33 -15.06
C GLU A 364 -8.49 7.35 -14.86
N ALA A 365 -8.87 6.67 -15.92
CA ALA A 365 -9.95 5.69 -15.92
C ALA A 365 -9.48 4.32 -15.35
N ASP A 366 -8.87 4.37 -14.18
CA ASP A 366 -8.56 3.21 -13.36
C ASP A 366 -9.75 2.92 -12.45
N LEU A 367 -10.55 1.92 -12.80
CA LEU A 367 -11.84 1.68 -12.18
C LEU A 367 -11.99 0.22 -11.76
N LEU A 368 -12.79 0.00 -10.74
CA LEU A 368 -13.22 -1.30 -10.25
C LEU A 368 -14.74 -1.33 -10.22
N VAL A 369 -15.34 -2.43 -10.65
CA VAL A 369 -16.77 -2.71 -10.48
C VAL A 369 -16.93 -3.95 -9.62
N VAL A 370 -17.76 -3.84 -8.57
CA VAL A 370 -18.10 -4.95 -7.68
C VAL A 370 -19.62 -5.14 -7.60
N ALA A 371 -20.07 -6.33 -7.23
CA ALA A 371 -21.49 -6.61 -7.02
C ALA A 371 -21.99 -5.92 -5.74
N GLY A 372 -23.22 -5.42 -5.77
CA GLY A 372 -23.86 -4.87 -4.57
C GLY A 372 -23.24 -3.57 -4.06
N ASP A 373 -23.28 -3.37 -2.75
CA ASP A 373 -22.83 -2.17 -2.05
C ASP A 373 -21.65 -2.48 -1.10
N PRO A 374 -20.42 -2.11 -1.45
CA PRO A 374 -19.23 -2.39 -0.65
C PRO A 374 -19.19 -1.63 0.69
N THR A 375 -20.04 -0.62 0.88
CA THR A 375 -20.14 0.09 2.16
C THR A 375 -21.01 -0.67 3.18
N ARG A 376 -21.82 -1.62 2.71
CA ARG A 376 -22.64 -2.53 3.54
C ARG A 376 -22.02 -3.90 3.68
N ASP A 377 -21.40 -4.39 2.61
CA ASP A 377 -20.70 -5.67 2.59
C ASP A 377 -19.35 -5.49 1.88
N ILE A 378 -18.31 -5.26 2.65
CA ILE A 378 -16.95 -5.05 2.14
C ILE A 378 -16.40 -6.32 1.47
N THR A 379 -16.95 -7.51 1.76
CA THR A 379 -16.46 -8.79 1.23
C THR A 379 -16.68 -8.95 -0.28
N VAL A 380 -17.55 -8.13 -0.87
CA VAL A 380 -17.76 -8.10 -2.34
C VAL A 380 -16.49 -7.74 -3.11
N LEU A 381 -15.52 -7.07 -2.45
CA LEU A 381 -14.22 -6.76 -3.04
C LEU A 381 -13.39 -8.00 -3.42
N ARG A 382 -13.67 -9.16 -2.82
CA ARG A 382 -13.00 -10.44 -3.18
C ARG A 382 -13.26 -10.89 -4.62
N ARG A 383 -14.32 -10.39 -5.24
CA ARG A 383 -14.78 -10.84 -6.56
C ARG A 383 -15.13 -9.65 -7.46
N PRO A 384 -14.13 -8.98 -8.04
CA PRO A 384 -14.37 -7.95 -9.03
C PRO A 384 -15.26 -8.47 -10.18
N LEU A 385 -16.25 -7.68 -10.59
CA LEU A 385 -17.03 -7.91 -11.81
C LEU A 385 -16.27 -7.41 -13.04
N ALA A 386 -15.54 -6.31 -12.87
CA ALA A 386 -14.66 -5.74 -13.88
C ALA A 386 -13.56 -4.90 -13.23
N VAL A 387 -12.41 -4.89 -13.86
CA VAL A 387 -11.30 -3.99 -13.57
C VAL A 387 -10.93 -3.26 -14.83
N TYR A 388 -10.77 -1.95 -14.76
CA TYR A 388 -10.31 -1.12 -15.88
C TYR A 388 -8.98 -0.50 -15.51
N ARG A 389 -8.03 -0.60 -16.41
CA ARG A 389 -6.74 0.07 -16.33
C ARG A 389 -6.60 1.03 -17.51
N ALA A 390 -6.50 2.32 -17.22
CA ALA A 390 -6.51 3.38 -18.24
C ALA A 390 -7.69 3.23 -19.24
N GLY A 391 -8.89 2.94 -18.69
CA GLY A 391 -10.11 2.79 -19.47
C GLY A 391 -10.29 1.44 -20.17
N GLU A 392 -9.27 0.62 -20.27
CA GLU A 392 -9.37 -0.69 -20.91
C GLU A 392 -9.70 -1.78 -19.88
N PRO A 393 -10.64 -2.70 -20.20
CA PRO A 393 -10.93 -3.83 -19.33
C PRO A 393 -9.73 -4.79 -19.30
N SER A 394 -9.36 -5.26 -18.11
CA SER A 394 -8.24 -6.18 -17.86
C SER A 394 -8.71 -7.62 -17.62
#